data_dfe1c7259633f90a87cf9981470a6da6
#
_entry.id   dfe1c7259633f90a87cf9981470a6da6
#
_cell.length_a   1.000
_cell.length_b   1.000
_cell.length_c   1.000
_cell.angle_alpha   90.00
_cell.angle_beta   90.00
_cell.angle_gamma   90.00
#
_symmetry.space_group_name_H-M   'P 1'
#
loop_
_entity.id
_entity.type
_entity.pdbx_description
1 polymer ?
#
loop_
_entity_poly.entity_id
_entity_poly.type
_entity_poly.pdbx_seq_one_letter_code
_entity_poly.pdbx_strand_id
1 'polypeptide(L)'
;MKILFYRYGSICEPDIIEAMKHLGHEVFCINLEITDKNIPTQTVIKHVSDTLLSSSFDCIFSINFYPVLSEICNIMKLPYICWTVDSPVMELYCLLYTSDAADDL
;
A
#
# COMPACT_ATOMS: atom_id res chain seq x y z
N MET A 1 -6.06 -13.20 -4.00
CA MET A 1 -6.21 -12.12 -3.00
C MET A 1 -6.67 -10.84 -3.67
N LYS A 2 -7.34 -10.01 -2.94
CA LYS A 2 -7.70 -8.69 -3.40
C LYS A 2 -6.76 -7.67 -2.79
N ILE A 3 -5.97 -7.00 -3.62
CA ILE A 3 -4.87 -6.14 -3.19
C ILE A 3 -5.19 -4.69 -3.55
N LEU A 4 -5.08 -3.80 -2.57
CA LEU A 4 -5.17 -2.37 -2.82
C LEU A 4 -3.75 -1.85 -3.04
N PHE A 5 -3.46 -1.43 -4.26
CA PHE A 5 -2.14 -0.96 -4.65
C PHE A 5 -2.14 0.57 -4.65
N TYR A 6 -1.43 1.15 -3.70
CA TYR A 6 -1.29 2.60 -3.64
C TYR A 6 -0.14 3.02 -4.54
N ARG A 7 -0.46 3.64 -5.67
CA ARG A 7 0.53 3.94 -6.68
C ARG A 7 1.26 5.25 -6.40
N TYR A 8 2.56 5.18 -6.54
CA TYR A 8 3.44 6.32 -6.37
C TYR A 8 3.86 6.94 -7.70
N GLY A 9 3.81 6.16 -8.78
CA GLY A 9 4.31 6.55 -10.09
C GLY A 9 5.69 6.00 -10.39
N SER A 10 6.12 5.00 -9.65
CA SER A 10 7.40 4.35 -9.89
C SER A 10 7.38 3.58 -11.22
N ILE A 11 8.54 3.54 -11.88
CA ILE A 11 8.66 2.87 -13.17
C ILE A 11 8.39 1.37 -13.09
N CYS A 12 8.59 0.77 -11.94
CA CYS A 12 8.39 -0.67 -11.77
C CYS A 12 6.96 -1.06 -11.41
N GLU A 13 6.09 -0.11 -11.09
CA GLU A 13 4.73 -0.41 -10.66
C GLU A 13 3.91 -1.17 -11.71
N PRO A 14 3.91 -0.79 -12.98
CA PRO A 14 3.12 -1.51 -13.97
C PRO A 14 3.50 -3.00 -14.06
N ASP A 15 4.79 -3.29 -13.98
CA ASP A 15 5.26 -4.66 -14.07
C ASP A 15 4.83 -5.48 -12.85
N ILE A 16 4.89 -4.88 -11.68
CA ILE A 16 4.47 -5.54 -10.44
C ILE A 16 2.96 -5.80 -10.46
N ILE A 17 2.19 -4.81 -10.88
CA ILE A 17 0.74 -4.95 -10.96
C ILE A 17 0.38 -6.08 -11.93
N GLU A 18 1.02 -6.11 -13.08
CA GLU A 18 0.78 -7.15 -14.07
C GLU A 18 1.16 -8.53 -13.53
N ALA A 19 2.28 -8.63 -12.84
CA ALA A 19 2.69 -9.89 -12.24
C ALA A 19 1.68 -10.37 -11.20
N MET A 20 1.17 -9.48 -10.38
CA MET A 20 0.14 -9.84 -9.40
C MET A 20 -1.12 -10.35 -10.06
N LYS A 21 -1.58 -9.68 -11.11
CA LYS A 21 -2.75 -10.13 -11.86
C LYS A 21 -2.52 -11.48 -12.52
N HIS A 22 -1.32 -11.68 -13.02
CA HIS A 22 -0.96 -12.94 -13.66
C HIS A 22 -0.97 -14.11 -12.69
N LEU A 23 -0.69 -13.84 -11.42
CA LEU A 23 -0.75 -14.83 -10.35
C LEU A 23 -2.18 -15.08 -9.85
N GLY A 24 -3.16 -14.40 -10.41
CA GLY A 24 -4.56 -14.61 -10.06
C GLY A 24 -5.09 -13.67 -9.00
N HIS A 25 -4.37 -12.61 -8.66
CA HIS A 25 -4.84 -11.64 -7.69
C HIS A 25 -5.63 -10.51 -8.35
N GLU A 26 -6.61 -9.98 -7.63
CA GLU A 26 -7.28 -8.75 -8.04
C GLU A 26 -6.48 -7.58 -7.50
N VAL A 27 -6.17 -6.63 -8.37
CA VAL A 27 -5.41 -5.44 -7.98
C VAL A 27 -6.25 -4.21 -8.27
N PHE A 28 -6.54 -3.45 -7.23
CA PHE A 28 -7.23 -2.17 -7.34
C PHE A 28 -6.20 -1.07 -7.08
N CYS A 29 -6.05 -0.15 -8.03
CA CYS A 29 -5.02 0.88 -7.94
C CYS A 29 -5.58 2.20 -7.48
N ILE A 30 -4.91 2.85 -6.55
CA ILE A 30 -5.18 4.23 -6.15
C ILE A 30 -4.11 5.10 -6.79
N ASN A 31 -4.52 6.06 -7.61
CA ASN A 31 -3.62 6.85 -8.44
C ASN A 31 -3.50 8.32 -8.01
N LEU A 32 -3.83 8.63 -6.77
CA LEU A 32 -3.86 10.01 -6.31
C LEU A 32 -2.52 10.72 -6.50
N GLU A 33 -1.42 10.07 -6.12
CA GLU A 33 -0.11 10.70 -6.21
C GLU A 33 0.47 10.69 -7.61
N ILE A 34 -0.11 9.95 -8.52
CA ILE A 34 0.31 10.00 -9.91
C ILE A 34 -0.14 11.31 -10.55
N THR A 35 -1.35 11.75 -10.20
CA THR A 35 -1.91 12.97 -10.75
C THR A 35 -1.48 14.21 -9.98
N ASP A 36 -1.23 14.09 -8.69
CA ASP A 36 -0.83 15.21 -7.85
C ASP A 36 0.05 14.74 -6.70
N LYS A 37 1.32 15.09 -6.75
CA LYS A 37 2.30 14.70 -5.72
C LYS A 37 2.14 15.48 -4.41
N ASN A 38 1.37 16.57 -4.43
CA ASN A 38 1.20 17.44 -3.27
C ASN A 38 -0.16 17.26 -2.60
N ILE A 39 -0.74 16.10 -2.76
CA ILE A 39 -2.04 15.80 -2.17
C ILE A 39 -1.97 15.88 -0.64
N PRO A 40 -2.93 16.57 0.00
CA PRO A 40 -2.98 16.61 1.47
C PRO A 40 -3.18 15.22 2.06
N THR A 41 -2.54 15.00 3.21
CA THR A 41 -2.64 13.72 3.90
C THR A 41 -4.08 13.34 4.22
N GLN A 42 -4.90 14.30 4.59
CA GLN A 42 -6.31 14.04 4.90
C GLN A 42 -7.08 13.52 3.70
N THR A 43 -6.77 14.02 2.52
CA THR A 43 -7.39 13.53 1.29
C THR A 43 -7.01 12.08 1.03
N VAL A 44 -5.74 11.74 1.25
CA VAL A 44 -5.27 10.36 1.11
C VAL A 44 -6.00 9.46 2.10
N ILE A 45 -6.06 9.86 3.36
CA ILE A 45 -6.73 9.07 4.40
C ILE A 45 -8.18 8.80 4.03
N LYS A 46 -8.89 9.84 3.63
CA LYS A 46 -10.29 9.71 3.28
C LYS A 46 -10.48 8.77 2.09
N HIS A 47 -9.71 8.98 1.04
CA HIS A 47 -9.86 8.18 -0.18
C HIS A 47 -9.54 6.70 0.08
N VAL A 48 -8.45 6.43 0.77
CA VAL A 48 -8.06 5.06 1.08
C VAL A 48 -9.07 4.41 2.00
N SER A 49 -9.49 5.12 3.04
CA SER A 49 -10.47 4.58 3.98
C SER A 49 -11.80 4.29 3.30
N ASP A 50 -12.29 5.21 2.48
CA ASP A 50 -13.55 5.00 1.75
C ASP A 50 -13.45 3.80 0.83
N THR A 51 -12.32 3.63 0.16
CA THR A 51 -12.09 2.48 -0.72
C THR A 51 -12.10 1.18 0.07
N LEU A 52 -11.43 1.16 1.21
CA LEU A 52 -11.39 -0.03 2.06
C LEU A 52 -12.78 -0.38 2.63
N LEU A 53 -13.58 0.61 2.91
CA LEU A 53 -14.94 0.38 3.43
C LEU A 53 -15.92 -0.05 2.34
N SER A 54 -15.65 0.34 1.10
CA SER A 54 -16.55 0.02 -0.01
C SER A 54 -16.38 -1.41 -0.52
N SER A 55 -15.27 -2.05 -0.18
CA SER A 55 -14.95 -3.37 -0.69
C SER A 55 -14.04 -4.10 0.31
N SER A 56 -13.97 -5.41 0.17
CA SER A 56 -13.17 -6.23 1.06
C SER A 56 -11.80 -6.47 0.44
N PHE A 57 -10.75 -6.00 1.10
CA PHE A 57 -9.38 -6.18 0.64
C PHE A 57 -8.61 -7.08 1.58
N ASP A 58 -7.65 -7.82 1.04
CA ASP A 58 -6.80 -8.71 1.83
C ASP A 58 -5.54 -8.02 2.34
N CYS A 59 -5.06 -7.02 1.62
CA CYS A 59 -3.89 -6.26 2.03
C CYS A 59 -3.77 -4.96 1.23
N ILE A 60 -2.88 -4.08 1.70
CA ILE A 60 -2.47 -2.90 0.96
C ILE A 60 -1.01 -3.10 0.57
N PHE A 61 -0.68 -2.71 -0.65
CA PHE A 61 0.68 -2.79 -1.16
C PHE A 61 1.10 -1.43 -1.71
N SER A 62 2.34 -1.03 -1.44
CA SER A 62 2.93 0.15 -2.06
C SER A 62 4.41 -0.05 -2.32
N ILE A 63 4.92 0.67 -3.30
CA ILE A 63 6.35 0.85 -3.47
C ILE A 63 6.72 2.01 -2.55
N ASN A 64 7.72 1.87 -1.75
CA ASN A 64 8.08 2.80 -0.68
C ASN A 64 7.08 2.79 0.47
N PHE A 65 7.54 3.22 1.62
CA PHE A 65 6.77 3.20 2.84
C PHE A 65 6.02 4.51 3.04
N TYR A 66 4.74 4.39 3.35
CA TYR A 66 3.90 5.52 3.70
C TYR A 66 3.38 5.34 5.12
N PRO A 67 3.82 6.17 6.07
CA PRO A 67 3.33 6.05 7.45
C PRO A 67 1.82 6.11 7.56
N VAL A 68 1.18 6.95 6.75
CA VAL A 68 -0.27 7.08 6.76
C VAL A 68 -0.96 5.78 6.39
N LEU A 69 -0.41 5.04 5.42
CA LEU A 69 -0.97 3.74 5.04
C LEU A 69 -0.78 2.71 6.14
N SER A 70 0.36 2.75 6.80
CA SER A 70 0.63 1.87 7.93
C SER A 70 -0.39 2.09 9.05
N GLU A 71 -0.70 3.34 9.36
CA GLU A 71 -1.69 3.66 10.38
C GLU A 71 -3.09 3.19 9.99
N ILE A 72 -3.48 3.41 8.75
CA ILE A 72 -4.79 2.98 8.27
C ILE A 72 -4.89 1.46 8.35
N CYS A 73 -3.87 0.75 7.92
CA CYS A 73 -3.84 -0.70 7.98
C CYS A 73 -3.91 -1.21 9.41
N ASN A 74 -3.26 -0.53 10.33
CA ASN A 74 -3.29 -0.91 11.73
C ASN A 74 -4.70 -0.75 12.30
N ILE A 75 -5.36 0.35 11.98
CA ILE A 75 -6.74 0.61 12.43
C ILE A 75 -7.70 -0.41 11.82
N MET A 76 -7.56 -0.67 10.54
CA MET A 76 -8.44 -1.59 9.81
C MET A 76 -8.07 -3.05 9.99
N LYS A 77 -6.96 -3.32 10.65
CA LYS A 77 -6.43 -4.67 10.88
C LYS A 77 -6.16 -5.41 9.56
N LEU A 78 -5.55 -4.70 8.63
CA LEU A 78 -5.13 -5.24 7.34
C LEU A 78 -3.61 -5.32 7.29
N PRO A 79 -3.04 -6.33 6.64
CA PRO A 79 -1.61 -6.36 6.38
C PRO A 79 -1.22 -5.22 5.44
N TYR A 80 -0.08 -4.61 5.71
CA TYR A 80 0.51 -3.61 4.83
C TYR A 80 1.85 -4.11 4.35
N ILE A 81 2.00 -4.22 3.04
CA ILE A 81 3.22 -4.69 2.40
C ILE A 81 3.82 -3.54 1.63
N CYS A 82 5.05 -3.18 1.93
CA CYS A 82 5.76 -2.19 1.16
C CYS A 82 7.08 -2.77 0.64
N TRP A 83 7.41 -2.39 -0.57
CA TRP A 83 8.63 -2.82 -1.22
C TRP A 83 9.36 -1.60 -1.71
N THR A 84 10.64 -1.48 -1.35
CA THR A 84 11.36 -0.29 -1.73
C THR A 84 12.57 -0.66 -2.57
N VAL A 85 12.85 0.23 -3.51
CA VAL A 85 13.97 0.08 -4.42
C VAL A 85 15.08 1.09 -4.15
N ASP A 86 14.80 2.07 -3.28
CA ASP A 86 15.73 3.17 -3.07
C ASP A 86 16.69 2.92 -1.93
N SER A 87 16.26 2.25 -0.89
CA SER A 87 17.06 2.01 0.29
C SER A 87 16.69 0.65 0.86
N PRO A 88 17.28 -0.41 0.32
CA PRO A 88 16.87 -1.78 0.67
C PRO A 88 16.88 -2.08 2.16
N VAL A 89 17.88 -1.55 2.88
CA VAL A 89 17.96 -1.79 4.32
C VAL A 89 16.79 -1.15 5.06
N MET A 90 16.47 0.08 4.71
CA MET A 90 15.33 0.77 5.31
C MET A 90 14.03 0.05 5.01
N GLU A 91 13.92 -0.51 3.84
CA GLU A 91 12.70 -1.15 3.43
C GLU A 91 12.47 -2.49 4.09
N LEU A 92 13.51 -3.24 4.23
CA LEU A 92 13.42 -4.46 5.01
C LEU A 92 13.00 -4.16 6.43
N TYR A 93 13.57 -3.11 7.01
CA TYR A 93 13.19 -2.69 8.35
C TYR A 93 11.72 -2.29 8.42
N CYS A 94 11.27 -1.60 7.41
CA CYS A 94 9.89 -1.16 7.31
C CYS A 94 8.92 -2.34 7.25
N LEU A 95 9.21 -3.34 6.45
CA LEU A 95 8.40 -4.54 6.37
C LEU A 95 8.37 -5.29 7.68
N LEU A 96 9.53 -5.46 8.30
CA LEU A 96 9.63 -6.13 9.59
C LEU A 96 8.85 -5.38 10.65
N TYR A 97 8.99 -4.07 10.68
CA TYR A 97 8.30 -3.25 11.65
C TYR A 97 6.79 -3.35 11.49
N THR A 98 6.33 -3.32 10.27
CA THR A 98 4.90 -3.42 9.99
C THR A 98 4.34 -4.77 10.44
N SER A 99 5.07 -5.83 10.16
CA SER A 99 4.67 -7.17 10.58
C SER A 99 4.69 -7.30 12.08
N ASP A 100 5.75 -6.81 12.71
CA ASP A 100 5.88 -6.88 14.16
C ASP A 100 4.79 -6.10 14.86
N ALA A 101 4.47 -4.93 14.36
CA ALA A 101 3.39 -4.14 14.91
C ALA A 101 2.06 -4.88 14.85
N ALA A 102 1.83 -5.61 13.79
CA ALA A 102 0.62 -6.41 13.65
C ALA A 102 0.62 -7.60 14.63
N ASP A 103 1.77 -8.21 14.82
CA ASP A 103 1.88 -9.37 15.70
C ASP A 103 1.85 -9.01 17.17
N ASP A 104 2.46 -7.89 17.53
CA ASP A 104 2.55 -7.47 18.91
C ASP A 104 1.27 -6.87 19.44
N LEU A 105 0.42 -6.50 18.56
CA LEU A 105 -0.86 -5.94 18.93
C LEU A 105 -1.92 -7.02 19.07
#